data_9009c6f1aafbb14d2efa3354d38ec490
#
_entry.id   9009c6f1aafbb14d2efa3354d38ec490
#
_cell.length_a   1.000
_cell.length_b   1.000
_cell.length_c   1.000
_cell.angle_alpha   90.00
_cell.angle_beta   90.00
_cell.angle_gamma   90.00
#
_symmetry.space_group_name_H-M   'P 1'
#
loop_
_entity.id
_entity.type
_entity.pdbx_description
1 polymer ?
#
loop_
_entity_poly.entity_id
_entity_poly.type
_entity_poly.pdbx_seq_one_letter_code
_entity_poly.pdbx_strand_id
1 'polypeptide(L)'
;THLLHGEEYEHKVLTTVDKFKGDFDRIVVSDPLMVGKNDFAIAASAVATQFPTLGKGEGVVLMGHGSPRDNNQSFGNTYKMLQETFDKMGLPVVVGTVEEVDTPNVDEVLEQIKARGYKTVHMFPLMIVAGDHANNDMYGDEEDSWKSMIEKMGVKTVGHLQGIGRNAAVQAIYVQHAVAAEAGVQR
;
A
#
# COMPACT_ATOMS: atom_id res chain seq x y z
N THR A 1 -4.21 11.97 0.94
CA THR A 1 -4.31 10.92 1.97
C THR A 1 -4.61 9.53 1.41
N HIS A 2 -4.78 9.35 0.09
CA HIS A 2 -5.03 8.07 -0.57
C HIS A 2 -3.73 7.52 -1.18
N LEU A 3 -3.63 6.18 -1.25
CA LEU A 3 -2.49 5.53 -1.89
C LEU A 3 -2.53 5.67 -3.40
N LEU A 4 -3.71 5.47 -3.97
CA LEU A 4 -3.91 5.37 -5.41
C LEU A 4 -5.14 6.16 -5.85
N HIS A 5 -5.24 6.39 -7.16
CA HIS A 5 -6.39 7.00 -7.79
C HIS A 5 -7.42 5.92 -8.12
N GLY A 6 -8.15 5.47 -7.10
CA GLY A 6 -9.19 4.45 -7.22
C GLY A 6 -10.56 5.01 -6.90
N GLU A 7 -11.53 4.11 -6.79
CA GLU A 7 -12.95 4.44 -6.56
C GLU A 7 -13.17 5.34 -5.35
N GLU A 8 -12.49 5.05 -4.25
CA GLU A 8 -12.57 5.84 -3.02
C GLU A 8 -12.11 7.30 -3.21
N TYR A 9 -11.03 7.49 -3.97
CA TYR A 9 -10.52 8.84 -4.27
C TYR A 9 -11.50 9.61 -5.13
N GLU A 10 -12.04 8.99 -6.18
CA GLU A 10 -13.02 9.63 -7.06
C GLU A 10 -14.35 9.91 -6.37
N HIS A 11 -14.94 8.91 -5.73
CA HIS A 11 -16.29 9.01 -5.18
C HIS A 11 -16.34 9.70 -3.81
N LYS A 12 -15.28 9.65 -3.01
CA LYS A 12 -15.27 10.30 -1.69
C LYS A 12 -14.49 11.61 -1.68
N VAL A 13 -13.34 11.69 -2.31
CA VAL A 13 -12.54 12.93 -2.28
C VAL A 13 -13.03 13.90 -3.32
N LEU A 14 -12.97 13.55 -4.61
CA LEU A 14 -13.27 14.50 -5.69
C LEU A 14 -14.72 14.95 -5.66
N THR A 15 -15.67 14.06 -5.45
CA THR A 15 -17.09 14.43 -5.36
C THR A 15 -17.41 15.29 -4.13
N THR A 16 -16.74 15.03 -2.99
CA THR A 16 -16.91 15.88 -1.80
C THR A 16 -16.35 17.28 -2.04
N VAL A 17 -15.17 17.37 -2.63
CA VAL A 17 -14.58 18.66 -3.00
C VAL A 17 -15.50 19.41 -3.97
N ASP A 18 -16.00 18.74 -5.00
CA ASP A 18 -16.90 19.34 -5.98
C ASP A 18 -18.19 19.87 -5.35
N LYS A 19 -18.74 19.13 -4.40
CA LYS A 19 -19.92 19.53 -3.64
C LYS A 19 -19.72 20.81 -2.83
N PHE A 20 -18.57 20.99 -2.23
CA PHE A 20 -18.29 22.10 -1.30
C PHE A 20 -17.40 23.19 -1.88
N LYS A 21 -16.98 23.08 -3.15
CA LYS A 21 -16.05 24.06 -3.75
C LYS A 21 -16.57 25.52 -3.74
N GLY A 22 -17.89 25.71 -3.72
CA GLY A 22 -18.50 27.03 -3.64
C GLY A 22 -18.46 27.67 -2.25
N ASP A 23 -18.11 26.92 -1.22
CA ASP A 23 -18.04 27.39 0.18
C ASP A 23 -16.65 27.95 0.54
N PHE A 24 -15.69 27.88 -0.40
CA PHE A 24 -14.31 28.31 -0.21
C PHE A 24 -13.86 29.25 -1.33
N ASP A 25 -13.05 30.24 -1.00
CA ASP A 25 -12.41 31.11 -2.00
C ASP A 25 -11.49 30.30 -2.93
N ARG A 26 -10.85 29.26 -2.39
CA ARG A 26 -10.02 28.33 -3.14
C ARG A 26 -9.97 26.99 -2.45
N ILE A 27 -10.13 25.93 -3.21
CA ILE A 27 -9.89 24.55 -2.78
C ILE A 27 -9.09 23.82 -3.84
N VAL A 28 -8.07 23.08 -3.43
CA VAL A 28 -7.25 22.25 -4.32
C VAL A 28 -7.15 20.84 -3.76
N VAL A 29 -7.00 19.88 -4.65
CA VAL A 29 -6.81 18.46 -4.29
C VAL A 29 -5.46 18.04 -4.80
N SER A 30 -4.65 17.48 -3.91
CA SER A 30 -3.38 16.89 -4.29
C SER A 30 -3.56 15.48 -4.82
N ASP A 31 -2.62 15.05 -5.64
CA ASP A 31 -2.56 13.67 -6.10
C ASP A 31 -2.42 12.69 -4.93
N PRO A 32 -2.93 11.45 -5.07
CA PRO A 32 -2.61 10.33 -4.19
C PRO A 32 -1.11 10.01 -4.19
N LEU A 33 -0.70 9.05 -3.35
CA LEU A 33 0.72 8.68 -3.21
C LEU A 33 1.33 8.16 -4.51
N MET A 34 0.57 7.38 -5.29
CA MET A 34 1.02 6.74 -6.53
C MET A 34 0.04 7.03 -7.67
N VAL A 35 0.47 7.88 -8.60
CA VAL A 35 -0.30 8.23 -9.81
C VAL A 35 0.57 8.09 -11.05
N GLY A 36 1.76 8.67 -11.04
CA GLY A 36 2.70 8.61 -12.17
C GLY A 36 3.70 7.46 -12.03
N LYS A 37 4.32 7.07 -13.15
CA LYS A 37 5.32 5.97 -13.16
C LYS A 37 6.46 6.17 -12.15
N ASN A 38 6.90 7.41 -11.99
CA ASN A 38 8.00 7.74 -11.08
C ASN A 38 7.60 7.63 -9.61
N ASP A 39 6.32 7.80 -9.30
CA ASP A 39 5.82 7.77 -7.93
C ASP A 39 6.01 6.39 -7.29
N PHE A 40 5.93 5.31 -8.08
CA PHE A 40 6.12 3.96 -7.58
C PHE A 40 7.50 3.74 -6.96
N ALA A 41 8.55 4.20 -7.64
CA ALA A 41 9.92 4.07 -7.12
C ALA A 41 10.13 4.95 -5.87
N ILE A 42 9.55 6.14 -5.86
CA ILE A 42 9.62 7.08 -4.73
C ILE A 42 8.84 6.49 -3.53
N ALA A 43 7.62 6.03 -3.75
CA ALA A 43 6.79 5.44 -2.71
C ALA A 43 7.40 4.14 -2.16
N ALA A 44 7.90 3.24 -3.03
CA ALA A 44 8.57 2.01 -2.62
C ALA A 44 9.80 2.30 -1.75
N SER A 45 10.62 3.28 -2.16
CA SER A 45 11.80 3.71 -1.39
C SER A 45 11.40 4.27 -0.02
N ALA A 46 10.35 5.10 0.02
CA ALA A 46 9.86 5.68 1.26
C ALA A 46 9.29 4.61 2.21
N VAL A 47 8.47 3.69 1.69
CA VAL A 47 7.91 2.57 2.48
C VAL A 47 9.03 1.67 3.00
N ALA A 48 10.05 1.39 2.19
CA ALA A 48 11.16 0.53 2.59
C ALA A 48 11.98 1.09 3.78
N THR A 49 11.91 2.38 4.06
CA THR A 49 12.61 2.98 5.23
C THR A 49 12.13 2.45 6.58
N GLN A 50 10.95 1.85 6.62
CA GLN A 50 10.41 1.24 7.86
C GLN A 50 10.76 -0.24 8.03
N PHE A 51 11.38 -0.87 7.02
CA PHE A 51 11.69 -2.29 7.09
C PHE A 51 12.86 -2.52 8.07
N PRO A 52 12.82 -3.61 8.84
CA PRO A 52 13.96 -4.00 9.66
C PRO A 52 15.12 -4.47 8.77
N THR A 53 16.28 -4.60 9.36
CA THR A 53 17.39 -5.33 8.72
C THR A 53 16.98 -6.79 8.58
N LEU A 54 16.86 -7.28 7.36
CA LEU A 54 16.42 -8.63 7.05
C LEU A 54 17.60 -9.61 7.06
N GLY A 55 17.39 -10.75 7.70
CA GLY A 55 18.30 -11.89 7.67
C GLY A 55 18.10 -12.78 6.43
N LYS A 56 18.95 -13.78 6.30
CA LYS A 56 18.81 -14.78 5.23
C LYS A 56 17.49 -15.56 5.37
N GLY A 57 16.70 -15.58 4.32
CA GLY A 57 15.39 -16.25 4.29
C GLY A 57 14.27 -15.45 4.94
N GLU A 58 14.50 -14.18 5.23
CA GLU A 58 13.47 -13.27 5.68
C GLU A 58 12.95 -12.40 4.52
N GLY A 59 11.68 -12.07 4.58
CA GLY A 59 11.02 -11.20 3.61
C GLY A 59 10.04 -10.25 4.28
N VAL A 60 9.48 -9.36 3.49
CA VAL A 60 8.43 -8.43 3.89
C VAL A 60 7.14 -8.77 3.16
N VAL A 61 6.02 -8.71 3.86
CA VAL A 61 4.68 -8.78 3.28
C VAL A 61 3.99 -7.45 3.52
N LEU A 62 3.51 -6.82 2.46
CA LEU A 62 2.73 -5.60 2.52
C LEU A 62 1.28 -5.91 2.18
N MET A 63 0.37 -5.64 3.11
CA MET A 63 -1.05 -5.79 2.89
C MET A 63 -1.71 -4.44 2.64
N GLY A 64 -2.14 -4.19 1.40
CA GLY A 64 -2.97 -3.05 1.05
C GLY A 64 -4.45 -3.34 1.20
N HIS A 65 -5.27 -2.29 1.18
CA HIS A 65 -6.73 -2.45 1.21
C HIS A 65 -7.25 -3.10 -0.08
N GLY A 66 -6.74 -2.68 -1.21
CA GLY A 66 -7.29 -2.99 -2.51
C GLY A 66 -8.21 -1.88 -3.02
N SER A 67 -8.64 -2.01 -4.26
CA SER A 67 -9.64 -1.14 -4.86
C SER A 67 -10.35 -1.92 -5.97
N PRO A 68 -11.65 -2.21 -5.85
CA PRO A 68 -12.42 -2.95 -6.86
C PRO A 68 -12.36 -2.31 -8.25
N ARG A 69 -11.99 -1.05 -8.29
CA ARG A 69 -11.75 -0.27 -9.51
C ARG A 69 -10.48 0.54 -9.32
N ASP A 70 -9.34 -0.14 -9.52
CA ASP A 70 -8.07 0.56 -9.64
C ASP A 70 -8.10 1.35 -10.95
N ASN A 71 -8.46 2.63 -10.83
CA ASN A 71 -8.62 3.53 -11.97
C ASN A 71 -7.29 4.07 -12.49
N ASN A 72 -6.18 3.51 -12.08
CA ASN A 72 -4.91 3.82 -12.69
C ASN A 72 -4.81 3.18 -14.07
N GLN A 73 -5.73 3.58 -14.96
CA GLN A 73 -5.91 3.04 -16.30
C GLN A 73 -4.66 3.19 -17.17
N SER A 74 -3.82 4.17 -16.87
CA SER A 74 -2.57 4.41 -17.60
C SER A 74 -1.50 3.38 -17.30
N PHE A 75 -1.56 2.70 -16.15
CA PHE A 75 -0.50 1.83 -15.65
C PHE A 75 -0.98 0.44 -15.24
N GLY A 76 -2.28 0.18 -15.25
CA GLY A 76 -2.86 -1.08 -14.81
C GLY A 76 -3.01 -1.15 -13.28
N ASN A 77 -2.86 -2.34 -12.71
CA ASN A 77 -3.05 -2.58 -11.30
C ASN A 77 -1.91 -1.97 -10.46
N THR A 78 -2.23 -1.01 -9.59
CA THR A 78 -1.27 -0.29 -8.76
C THR A 78 -0.45 -1.21 -7.86
N TYR A 79 -1.07 -2.22 -7.26
CA TYR A 79 -0.38 -3.15 -6.36
C TYR A 79 0.60 -4.06 -7.11
N LYS A 80 0.24 -4.52 -8.32
CA LYS A 80 1.15 -5.28 -9.19
C LYS A 80 2.34 -4.43 -9.63
N MET A 81 2.10 -3.17 -9.99
CA MET A 81 3.18 -2.25 -10.36
C MET A 81 4.11 -1.95 -9.19
N LEU A 82 3.56 -1.84 -7.98
CA LEU A 82 4.37 -1.68 -6.78
C LEU A 82 5.21 -2.94 -6.50
N GLN A 83 4.62 -4.15 -6.67
CA GLN A 83 5.36 -5.41 -6.59
C GLN A 83 6.54 -5.43 -7.58
N GLU A 84 6.28 -5.13 -8.85
CA GLU A 84 7.33 -5.06 -9.87
C GLU A 84 8.43 -4.05 -9.52
N THR A 85 8.04 -2.95 -8.88
CA THR A 85 8.99 -1.93 -8.45
C THR A 85 9.90 -2.45 -7.35
N PHE A 86 9.38 -3.13 -6.33
CA PHE A 86 10.19 -3.77 -5.30
C PHE A 86 11.10 -4.86 -5.88
N ASP A 87 10.61 -5.65 -6.84
CA ASP A 87 11.41 -6.67 -7.52
C ASP A 87 12.58 -6.06 -8.29
N LYS A 88 12.34 -4.96 -9.02
CA LYS A 88 13.39 -4.20 -9.72
C LYS A 88 14.42 -3.57 -8.76
N MET A 89 14.00 -3.21 -7.56
CA MET A 89 14.89 -2.73 -6.49
C MET A 89 15.67 -3.85 -5.81
N GLY A 90 15.38 -5.11 -6.11
CA GLY A 90 15.99 -6.27 -5.47
C GLY A 90 15.60 -6.45 -4.00
N LEU A 91 14.47 -5.87 -3.58
CA LEU A 91 13.98 -5.98 -2.22
C LEU A 91 13.09 -7.23 -2.05
N PRO A 92 13.25 -7.98 -0.95
CA PRO A 92 12.50 -9.20 -0.70
C PRO A 92 11.08 -8.90 -0.17
N VAL A 93 10.26 -8.25 -0.99
CA VAL A 93 8.92 -7.80 -0.65
C VAL A 93 7.87 -8.56 -1.45
N VAL A 94 6.78 -8.93 -0.80
CA VAL A 94 5.55 -9.44 -1.42
C VAL A 94 4.43 -8.45 -1.09
N VAL A 95 3.73 -8.00 -2.12
CA VAL A 95 2.61 -7.06 -2.01
C VAL A 95 1.31 -7.79 -2.31
N GLY A 96 0.29 -7.55 -1.50
CA GLY A 96 -1.05 -8.05 -1.75
C GLY A 96 -2.14 -7.12 -1.21
N THR A 97 -3.38 -7.49 -1.43
CA THR A 97 -4.58 -6.76 -1.03
C THR A 97 -5.50 -7.62 -0.19
N VAL A 98 -6.20 -7.01 0.78
CA VAL A 98 -7.15 -7.72 1.64
C VAL A 98 -8.44 -8.05 0.90
N GLU A 99 -8.83 -7.26 -0.09
CA GLU A 99 -10.03 -7.52 -0.88
C GLU A 99 -9.83 -8.73 -1.79
N GLU A 100 -10.64 -9.76 -1.61
CA GLU A 100 -10.55 -11.03 -2.36
C GLU A 100 -10.71 -10.88 -3.88
N VAL A 101 -11.47 -9.88 -4.30
CA VAL A 101 -11.74 -9.60 -5.71
C VAL A 101 -10.60 -8.87 -6.42
N ASP A 102 -9.65 -8.35 -5.64
CA ASP A 102 -8.48 -7.64 -6.15
C ASP A 102 -7.28 -8.57 -6.31
N THR A 103 -6.27 -8.10 -7.00
CA THR A 103 -5.02 -8.83 -7.18
C THR A 103 -3.80 -7.94 -6.93
N PRO A 104 -2.74 -8.46 -6.30
CA PRO A 104 -2.59 -9.83 -5.77
C PRO A 104 -3.43 -10.04 -4.51
N ASN A 105 -4.25 -11.07 -4.47
CA ASN A 105 -5.00 -11.47 -3.29
C ASN A 105 -4.14 -12.35 -2.34
N VAL A 106 -4.73 -12.81 -1.24
CA VAL A 106 -4.01 -13.60 -0.25
C VAL A 106 -3.43 -14.89 -0.81
N ASP A 107 -4.13 -15.60 -1.70
CA ASP A 107 -3.65 -16.86 -2.29
C ASP A 107 -2.38 -16.61 -3.12
N GLU A 108 -2.38 -15.55 -3.95
CA GLU A 108 -1.21 -15.14 -4.72
C GLU A 108 -0.03 -14.74 -3.81
N VAL A 109 -0.30 -14.12 -2.67
CA VAL A 109 0.72 -13.79 -1.65
C VAL A 109 1.32 -15.06 -1.05
N LEU A 110 0.50 -16.04 -0.65
CA LEU A 110 0.96 -17.32 -0.11
C LEU A 110 1.83 -18.07 -1.11
N GLU A 111 1.43 -18.11 -2.39
CA GLU A 111 2.21 -18.70 -3.47
C GLU A 111 3.58 -18.01 -3.63
N GLN A 112 3.62 -16.67 -3.60
CA GLN A 112 4.87 -15.93 -3.69
C GLN A 112 5.80 -16.17 -2.51
N ILE A 113 5.28 -16.21 -1.27
CA ILE A 113 6.06 -16.52 -0.07
C ILE A 113 6.72 -17.90 -0.22
N LYS A 114 5.94 -18.88 -0.68
CA LYS A 114 6.42 -20.25 -0.92
C LYS A 114 7.48 -20.29 -2.03
N ALA A 115 7.24 -19.65 -3.15
CA ALA A 115 8.15 -19.63 -4.29
C ALA A 115 9.48 -18.95 -3.96
N ARG A 116 9.47 -17.90 -3.13
CA ARG A 116 10.67 -17.20 -2.64
C ARG A 116 11.39 -17.94 -1.51
N GLY A 117 10.75 -18.97 -0.93
CA GLY A 117 11.34 -19.81 0.12
C GLY A 117 11.56 -19.12 1.44
N TYR A 118 10.77 -18.10 1.76
CA TYR A 118 10.87 -17.37 3.01
C TYR A 118 10.58 -18.29 4.21
N LYS A 119 11.34 -18.08 5.30
CA LYS A 119 11.18 -18.78 6.59
C LYS A 119 10.58 -17.86 7.65
N THR A 120 10.76 -16.57 7.48
CA THR A 120 10.15 -15.53 8.32
C THR A 120 9.71 -14.40 7.42
N VAL A 121 8.53 -13.84 7.69
CA VAL A 121 8.04 -12.65 7.01
C VAL A 121 7.66 -11.57 8.02
N HIS A 122 8.07 -10.35 7.73
CA HIS A 122 7.69 -9.14 8.45
C HIS A 122 6.48 -8.54 7.76
N MET A 123 5.35 -8.47 8.44
CA MET A 123 4.07 -8.05 7.88
C MET A 123 3.77 -6.60 8.25
N PHE A 124 3.49 -5.77 7.24
CA PHE A 124 3.16 -4.36 7.40
C PHE A 124 1.87 -4.02 6.67
N PRO A 125 0.99 -3.19 7.26
CA PRO A 125 -0.14 -2.64 6.51
C PRO A 125 0.35 -1.57 5.53
N LEU A 126 0.06 -1.75 4.25
CA LEU A 126 0.23 -0.74 3.21
C LEU A 126 -1.02 0.15 3.19
N MET A 127 -1.30 0.76 4.32
CA MET A 127 -2.44 1.64 4.57
C MET A 127 -1.98 2.83 5.39
N ILE A 128 -2.64 3.98 5.21
CA ILE A 128 -2.28 5.21 5.96
C ILE A 128 -2.39 4.99 7.46
N VAL A 129 -3.43 4.28 7.89
CA VAL A 129 -3.71 3.93 9.29
C VAL A 129 -3.81 2.41 9.43
N ALA A 130 -3.21 1.86 10.46
CA ALA A 130 -3.40 0.47 10.85
C ALA A 130 -4.73 0.34 11.63
N GLY A 131 -5.82 0.14 10.90
CA GLY A 131 -7.17 -0.06 11.44
C GLY A 131 -7.53 -1.53 11.58
N ASP A 132 -8.83 -1.84 11.44
CA ASP A 132 -9.38 -3.20 11.61
C ASP A 132 -8.72 -4.21 10.68
N HIS A 133 -8.54 -3.89 9.40
CA HIS A 133 -7.86 -4.78 8.47
C HIS A 133 -6.43 -5.15 8.91
N ALA A 134 -5.68 -4.21 9.47
CA ALA A 134 -4.34 -4.52 9.95
C ALA A 134 -4.33 -5.38 11.21
N ASN A 135 -5.30 -5.16 12.11
CA ASN A 135 -5.37 -5.86 13.39
C ASN A 135 -6.07 -7.21 13.30
N ASN A 136 -7.05 -7.35 12.41
CA ASN A 136 -7.86 -8.56 12.27
C ASN A 136 -7.42 -9.36 11.05
N ASP A 137 -7.57 -8.83 9.82
CA ASP A 137 -7.35 -9.60 8.61
C ASP A 137 -5.86 -9.88 8.35
N MET A 138 -4.96 -8.91 8.66
CA MET A 138 -3.54 -9.12 8.49
C MET A 138 -2.91 -9.93 9.63
N TYR A 139 -3.13 -9.51 10.87
CA TYR A 139 -2.39 -10.02 12.03
C TYR A 139 -3.27 -10.46 13.20
N GLY A 140 -4.54 -10.76 12.95
CA GLY A 140 -5.46 -11.36 13.92
C GLY A 140 -5.18 -12.84 14.17
N ASP A 141 -5.90 -13.39 15.15
CA ASP A 141 -5.77 -14.80 15.54
C ASP A 141 -6.80 -15.73 14.86
N GLU A 142 -7.71 -15.17 14.08
CA GLU A 142 -8.71 -15.93 13.33
C GLU A 142 -8.05 -16.79 12.24
N GLU A 143 -8.69 -17.90 11.87
CA GLU A 143 -8.10 -18.87 10.95
C GLU A 143 -7.86 -18.34 9.54
N ASP A 144 -8.63 -17.35 9.12
CA ASP A 144 -8.61 -16.68 7.82
C ASP A 144 -7.73 -15.43 7.81
N SER A 145 -7.10 -15.07 8.94
CA SER A 145 -6.12 -14.00 8.94
C SER A 145 -4.88 -14.39 8.13
N TRP A 146 -4.25 -13.43 7.48
CA TRP A 146 -3.01 -13.66 6.74
C TRP A 146 -1.91 -14.27 7.60
N LYS A 147 -1.77 -13.79 8.86
CA LYS A 147 -0.87 -14.38 9.86
C LYS A 147 -1.12 -15.89 9.99
N SER A 148 -2.34 -16.29 10.30
CA SER A 148 -2.68 -17.69 10.54
C SER A 148 -2.46 -18.56 9.31
N MET A 149 -2.82 -18.06 8.13
CA MET A 149 -2.60 -18.77 6.86
C MET A 149 -1.11 -18.95 6.55
N ILE A 150 -0.28 -17.92 6.75
CA ILE A 150 1.17 -17.99 6.54
C ILE A 150 1.82 -18.94 7.56
N GLU A 151 1.42 -18.89 8.82
CA GLU A 151 1.94 -19.78 9.86
C GLU A 151 1.58 -21.24 9.64
N LYS A 152 0.38 -21.53 9.10
CA LYS A 152 0.00 -22.89 8.65
C LYS A 152 0.94 -23.47 7.57
N MET A 153 1.63 -22.61 6.81
CA MET A 153 2.65 -23.03 5.85
C MET A 153 4.02 -23.30 6.50
N GLY A 154 4.16 -23.13 7.80
CA GLY A 154 5.43 -23.27 8.54
C GLY A 154 6.36 -22.05 8.40
N VAL A 155 5.85 -20.91 8.01
CA VAL A 155 6.58 -19.64 7.91
C VAL A 155 6.29 -18.81 9.16
N LYS A 156 7.31 -18.30 9.81
CA LYS A 156 7.18 -17.43 10.99
C LYS A 156 6.72 -16.05 10.57
N THR A 157 5.82 -15.44 11.34
CA THR A 157 5.37 -14.07 11.12
C THR A 157 5.84 -13.10 12.19
N VAL A 158 6.09 -11.86 11.82
CA VAL A 158 6.39 -10.73 12.71
C VAL A 158 5.53 -9.56 12.29
N GLY A 159 4.54 -9.18 13.09
CA GLY A 159 3.61 -8.08 12.79
C GLY A 159 4.17 -6.72 13.17
N HIS A 160 4.01 -5.77 12.26
CA HIS A 160 4.33 -4.36 12.46
C HIS A 160 3.06 -3.53 12.24
N LEU A 161 2.25 -3.39 13.28
CA LEU A 161 0.92 -2.76 13.22
C LEU A 161 1.01 -1.23 13.22
N GLN A 162 1.76 -0.69 12.30
CA GLN A 162 1.91 0.75 12.12
C GLN A 162 1.65 1.14 10.67
N GLY A 163 0.62 1.97 10.46
CA GLY A 163 0.30 2.48 9.13
C GLY A 163 1.39 3.37 8.55
N ILE A 164 1.50 3.39 7.22
CA ILE A 164 2.53 4.17 6.50
C ILE A 164 2.38 5.67 6.70
N GLY A 165 1.23 6.17 7.15
CA GLY A 165 1.02 7.57 7.51
C GLY A 165 1.89 8.06 8.67
N ARG A 166 2.51 7.16 9.44
CA ARG A 166 3.51 7.50 10.47
C ARG A 166 4.94 7.50 9.95
N ASN A 167 5.17 7.07 8.72
CA ASN A 167 6.48 7.07 8.09
C ASN A 167 6.81 8.49 7.58
N ALA A 168 7.87 9.10 8.10
CA ALA A 168 8.26 10.47 7.76
C ALA A 168 8.59 10.65 6.27
N ALA A 169 9.17 9.63 5.62
CA ALA A 169 9.46 9.68 4.19
C ALA A 169 8.17 9.66 3.36
N VAL A 170 7.16 8.89 3.77
CA VAL A 170 5.84 8.89 3.14
C VAL A 170 5.12 10.22 3.37
N GLN A 171 5.16 10.75 4.59
CA GLN A 171 4.60 12.08 4.89
C GLN A 171 5.19 13.17 4.00
N ALA A 172 6.51 13.14 3.77
CA ALA A 172 7.18 14.11 2.91
C ALA A 172 6.65 14.09 1.46
N ILE A 173 6.28 12.92 0.92
CA ILE A 173 5.68 12.81 -0.41
C ILE A 173 4.31 13.52 -0.44
N TYR A 174 3.45 13.27 0.56
CA TYR A 174 2.14 13.93 0.62
C TYR A 174 2.27 15.46 0.76
N VAL A 175 3.25 15.93 1.52
CA VAL A 175 3.53 17.37 1.63
C VAL A 175 3.98 17.93 0.27
N GLN A 176 4.85 17.25 -0.46
CA GLN A 176 5.26 17.66 -1.81
C GLN A 176 4.09 17.71 -2.79
N HIS A 177 3.19 16.70 -2.75
CA HIS A 177 1.99 16.70 -3.58
C HIS A 177 1.05 17.85 -3.24
N ALA A 178 0.87 18.15 -1.94
CA ALA A 178 0.04 19.27 -1.50
C ALA A 178 0.61 20.62 -1.98
N VAL A 179 1.92 20.84 -1.85
CA VAL A 179 2.61 22.05 -2.33
C VAL A 179 2.50 22.18 -3.85
N ALA A 180 2.65 21.08 -4.60
CA ALA A 180 2.50 21.08 -6.05
C ALA A 180 1.06 21.45 -6.46
N ALA A 181 0.06 20.88 -5.81
CA ALA A 181 -1.35 21.20 -6.07
C ALA A 181 -1.66 22.68 -5.77
N GLU A 182 -1.12 23.21 -4.67
CA GLU A 182 -1.28 24.64 -4.32
C GLU A 182 -0.66 25.55 -5.38
N ALA A 183 0.49 25.19 -5.92
CA ALA A 183 1.17 25.90 -6.98
C ALA A 183 0.51 25.74 -8.37
N GLY A 184 -0.54 24.89 -8.50
CA GLY A 184 -1.20 24.61 -9.78
C GLY A 184 -0.38 23.70 -10.71
N VAL A 185 0.59 22.97 -10.17
CA VAL A 185 1.37 21.99 -10.91
C VAL A 185 0.63 20.66 -10.88
N GLN A 186 0.07 20.25 -12.02
CA GLN A 186 -0.43 18.89 -12.22
C GLN A 186 0.74 17.98 -12.62
N ARG A 187 0.81 16.80 -12.03
CA ARG A 187 1.83 15.78 -12.31
C ARG A 187 1.33 14.74 -13.29
#